data_31ca0a6cb92c14c7ab1784cc32c0ac99
#
_entry.id   31ca0a6cb92c14c7ab1784cc32c0ac99
#
_cell.length_a   1.000
_cell.length_b   1.000
_cell.length_c   1.000
_cell.angle_alpha   90.00
_cell.angle_beta   90.00
_cell.angle_gamma   90.00
#
_symmetry.space_group_name_H-M   'P 1'
#
loop_
_entity.id
_entity.type
_entity.pdbx_description
1 polymer ?
#
loop_
_entity_poly.entity_id
_entity_poly.type
_entity_poly.pdbx_seq_one_letter_code
_entity_poly.pdbx_strand_id
1 'polypeptide(L)'
;ELGLNLNIDCEGTDITGSFLNEAIIYDCYKQSSLLLDFLKKKLYYNKEINIDEFSSITHKLHDKIKFFSKMNEINLPDILNTNITKLKARYGDKFSSEKAINRDLKTERNILESGEN
;
A
#
# COMPACT_ATOMS: atom_id res chain seq x y z
N GLU A 1 4.15 -3.66 17.80
CA GLU A 1 3.15 -3.27 18.78
C GLU A 1 3.25 -1.83 19.22
N LEU A 2 4.01 -1.05 18.50
CA LEU A 2 4.15 0.36 18.78
C LEU A 2 2.79 1.09 18.74
N GLY A 3 1.90 0.66 17.87
CA GLY A 3 0.59 1.27 17.74
C GLY A 3 -0.35 1.02 18.93
N LEU A 4 -0.14 -0.06 19.69
CA LEU A 4 -1.01 -0.42 20.78
C LEU A 4 -0.73 0.38 22.06
N ASN A 5 0.50 0.82 22.22
CA ASN A 5 0.92 1.57 23.40
C ASN A 5 0.70 3.08 23.24
N LEU A 6 0.21 3.49 22.11
CA LEU A 6 -0.07 4.89 21.82
C LEU A 6 -1.49 5.30 22.15
N ASN A 7 -2.19 4.47 22.88
CA ASN A 7 -3.49 4.79 23.42
C ASN A 7 -3.34 5.78 24.58
N ILE A 8 -2.51 6.74 24.38
CA ILE A 8 -2.24 7.76 25.36
C ILE A 8 -3.12 8.94 25.03
N ASP A 9 -3.79 9.45 26.02
CA ASP A 9 -4.59 10.66 25.92
C ASP A 9 -3.70 11.86 25.59
N CYS A 10 -3.29 11.92 24.39
CA CYS A 10 -2.65 13.11 23.90
C CYS A 10 -3.72 14.00 23.31
N GLU A 11 -4.44 14.66 24.16
CA GLU A 11 -5.51 15.58 23.86
C GLU A 11 -5.51 16.15 22.43
N GLY A 12 -6.10 15.41 21.47
CA GLY A 12 -6.36 15.88 20.13
C GLY A 12 -5.20 16.51 19.40
N THR A 13 -4.00 16.14 19.74
CA THR A 13 -2.83 16.77 19.15
C THR A 13 -2.45 16.12 17.83
N ASP A 14 -2.15 16.92 16.83
CA ASP A 14 -1.62 16.47 15.53
C ASP A 14 -0.38 15.60 15.70
N ILE A 15 0.35 15.81 16.78
CA ILE A 15 1.55 15.04 17.11
C ILE A 15 1.22 13.55 17.29
N THR A 16 0.15 13.24 18.01
CA THR A 16 -0.27 11.85 18.20
C THR A 16 -0.70 11.18 16.90
N GLY A 17 -1.46 11.90 16.07
CA GLY A 17 -1.88 11.41 14.76
C GLY A 17 -0.69 11.16 13.85
N SER A 18 0.27 12.07 13.82
CA SER A 18 1.49 11.91 13.03
C SER A 18 2.33 10.72 13.51
N PHE A 19 2.49 10.58 14.81
CA PHE A 19 3.24 9.46 15.39
C PHE A 19 2.57 8.13 15.09
N LEU A 20 1.25 8.06 15.19
CA LEU A 20 0.51 6.85 14.87
C LEU A 20 0.60 6.51 13.39
N ASN A 21 0.56 7.51 12.50
CA ASN A 21 0.77 7.31 11.07
C ASN A 21 2.14 6.71 10.78
N GLU A 22 3.19 7.22 11.40
CA GLU A 22 4.53 6.69 11.26
C GLU A 22 4.62 5.24 11.71
N ALA A 23 4.02 4.90 12.85
CA ALA A 23 3.99 3.55 13.37
C ALA A 23 3.28 2.58 12.42
N ILE A 24 2.16 3.00 11.84
CA ILE A 24 1.41 2.19 10.88
C ILE A 24 2.20 2.00 9.59
N ILE A 25 2.84 3.05 9.09
CA ILE A 25 3.69 2.97 7.90
C ILE A 25 4.85 2.01 8.13
N TYR A 26 5.46 2.08 9.29
CA TYR A 26 6.53 1.13 9.67
C TYR A 26 6.03 -0.30 9.67
N ASP A 27 4.86 -0.56 10.26
CA ASP A 27 4.24 -1.88 10.25
C ASP A 27 3.95 -2.36 8.83
N CYS A 28 3.45 -1.51 7.95
CA CYS A 28 3.20 -1.84 6.55
C CYS A 28 4.50 -2.23 5.85
N TYR A 29 5.56 -1.48 6.09
CA TYR A 29 6.87 -1.78 5.54
C TYR A 29 7.37 -3.15 5.99
N LYS A 30 7.26 -3.43 7.30
CA LYS A 30 7.65 -4.70 7.88
C LYS A 30 6.88 -5.88 7.27
N GLN A 31 5.56 -5.77 7.16
CA GLN A 31 4.73 -6.82 6.58
C GLN A 31 5.05 -7.02 5.08
N SER A 32 5.28 -5.94 4.36
CA SER A 32 5.68 -6.00 2.94
C SER A 32 7.01 -6.72 2.77
N SER A 33 7.97 -6.47 3.66
CA SER A 33 9.27 -7.13 3.65
C SER A 33 9.15 -8.64 3.88
N LEU A 34 8.25 -9.05 4.78
CA LEU A 34 7.96 -10.46 5.00
C LEU A 34 7.36 -11.12 3.76
N LEU A 35 6.43 -10.45 3.08
CA LEU A 35 5.85 -10.96 1.84
C LEU A 35 6.91 -11.12 0.75
N LEU A 36 7.82 -10.17 0.61
CA LEU A 36 8.93 -10.27 -0.33
C LEU A 36 9.84 -11.46 -0.01
N ASP A 37 10.09 -11.73 1.26
CA ASP A 37 10.88 -12.88 1.66
C ASP A 37 10.22 -14.20 1.27
N PHE A 38 8.91 -14.32 1.45
CA PHE A 38 8.14 -15.49 0.97
C PHE A 38 8.27 -15.67 -0.53
N LEU A 39 8.08 -14.60 -1.29
CA LEU A 39 8.18 -14.64 -2.75
C LEU A 39 9.59 -15.03 -3.20
N LYS A 40 10.60 -14.48 -2.57
CA LYS A 40 11.99 -14.80 -2.83
C LYS A 40 12.27 -16.29 -2.62
N LYS A 41 11.79 -16.85 -1.51
CA LYS A 41 11.97 -18.27 -1.20
C LYS A 41 11.30 -19.16 -2.26
N LYS A 42 10.13 -18.78 -2.72
CA LYS A 42 9.44 -19.54 -3.77
C LYS A 42 10.13 -19.42 -5.12
N LEU A 43 10.47 -18.22 -5.53
CA LEU A 43 10.99 -17.95 -6.88
C LEU A 43 12.43 -18.40 -7.07
N TYR A 44 13.28 -18.17 -6.08
CA TYR A 44 14.71 -18.41 -6.21
C TYR A 44 15.19 -19.69 -5.56
N TYR A 45 14.53 -20.14 -4.51
CA TYR A 45 14.93 -21.35 -3.79
C TYR A 45 13.94 -22.50 -3.97
N ASN A 46 12.86 -22.27 -4.70
CA ASN A 46 11.81 -23.25 -4.97
C ASN A 46 11.28 -23.93 -3.69
N LYS A 47 11.24 -23.18 -2.61
CA LYS A 47 10.69 -23.67 -1.34
C LYS A 47 9.18 -23.55 -1.32
N GLU A 48 8.53 -24.49 -0.65
CA GLU A 48 7.10 -24.40 -0.42
C GLU A 48 6.76 -23.20 0.46
N ILE A 49 5.68 -22.50 0.11
CA ILE A 49 5.16 -21.39 0.91
C ILE A 49 4.09 -21.95 1.85
N ASN A 50 4.19 -21.58 3.12
CA ASN A 50 3.10 -21.81 4.06
C ASN A 50 1.97 -20.84 3.72
N ILE A 51 0.92 -21.36 3.08
CA ILE A 51 -0.20 -20.54 2.58
C ILE A 51 -0.91 -19.81 3.72
N ASP A 52 -1.09 -20.48 4.86
CA ASP A 52 -1.76 -19.86 6.01
C ASP A 52 -0.98 -18.69 6.57
N GLU A 53 0.33 -18.82 6.69
CA GLU A 53 1.20 -17.77 7.15
C GLU A 53 1.25 -16.61 6.15
N PHE A 54 1.37 -16.91 4.87
CA PHE A 54 1.34 -15.91 3.80
C PHE A 54 0.02 -15.13 3.82
N SER A 55 -1.09 -15.84 3.91
CA SER A 55 -2.42 -15.24 3.98
C SER A 55 -2.58 -14.36 5.21
N SER A 56 -2.08 -14.81 6.36
CA SER A 56 -2.13 -14.04 7.61
C SER A 56 -1.38 -12.71 7.47
N ILE A 57 -0.19 -12.73 6.89
CA ILE A 57 0.62 -11.52 6.68
C ILE A 57 -0.09 -10.58 5.71
N THR A 58 -0.66 -11.11 4.64
CA THR A 58 -1.40 -10.31 3.65
C THR A 58 -2.60 -9.63 4.28
N HIS A 59 -3.35 -10.33 5.12
CA HIS A 59 -4.50 -9.77 5.82
C HIS A 59 -4.09 -8.68 6.80
N LYS A 60 -3.01 -8.90 7.54
CA LYS A 60 -2.48 -7.88 8.46
C LYS A 60 -2.08 -6.61 7.73
N LEU A 61 -1.40 -6.75 6.60
CA LEU A 61 -1.02 -5.60 5.77
C LEU A 61 -2.26 -4.86 5.27
N HIS A 62 -3.23 -5.58 4.75
CA HIS A 62 -4.47 -5.00 4.25
C HIS A 62 -5.23 -4.25 5.35
N ASP A 63 -5.34 -4.85 6.54
CA ASP A 63 -6.02 -4.21 7.67
C ASP A 63 -5.32 -2.93 8.10
N LYS A 64 -3.99 -2.91 8.09
CA LYS A 64 -3.21 -1.71 8.42
C LYS A 64 -3.44 -0.60 7.39
N ILE A 65 -3.47 -0.95 6.12
CA ILE A 65 -3.73 0.02 5.04
C ILE A 65 -5.16 0.59 5.18
N LYS A 66 -6.13 -0.25 5.44
CA LYS A 66 -7.51 0.18 5.66
C LYS A 66 -7.62 1.11 6.86
N PHE A 67 -6.97 0.77 7.96
CA PHE A 67 -6.98 1.58 9.17
C PHE A 67 -6.31 2.94 8.92
N PHE A 68 -5.16 2.95 8.26
CA PHE A 68 -4.47 4.18 7.87
C PHE A 68 -5.37 5.08 7.01
N SER A 69 -6.01 4.48 6.02
CA SER A 69 -6.90 5.21 5.13
C SER A 69 -8.07 5.83 5.89
N LYS A 70 -8.67 5.07 6.78
CA LYS A 70 -9.78 5.55 7.59
C LYS A 70 -9.38 6.70 8.51
N MET A 71 -8.22 6.60 9.16
CA MET A 71 -7.71 7.64 10.04
C MET A 71 -7.43 8.95 9.32
N ASN A 72 -6.99 8.88 8.08
CA ASN A 72 -6.58 10.04 7.29
C ASN A 72 -7.66 10.48 6.31
N GLU A 73 -8.88 9.99 6.48
CA GLU A 73 -10.03 10.34 5.64
C GLU A 73 -9.78 10.11 4.14
N ILE A 74 -9.07 9.03 3.84
CA ILE A 74 -8.74 8.65 2.48
C ILE A 74 -9.75 7.61 2.00
N ASN A 75 -10.34 7.83 0.82
CA ASN A 75 -11.21 6.85 0.19
C ASN A 75 -10.36 5.86 -0.59
N LEU A 76 -10.08 4.71 0.00
CA LEU A 76 -9.22 3.70 -0.60
C LEU A 76 -9.76 3.16 -1.95
N PRO A 77 -11.06 2.85 -2.12
CA PRO A 77 -11.59 2.44 -3.42
C PRO A 77 -11.33 3.45 -4.52
N ASP A 78 -11.46 4.75 -4.25
CA ASP A 78 -11.19 5.80 -5.24
C ASP A 78 -9.71 5.81 -5.63
N ILE A 79 -8.81 5.66 -4.67
CA ILE A 79 -7.37 5.58 -4.95
C ILE A 79 -7.06 4.37 -5.84
N LEU A 80 -7.62 3.22 -5.53
CA LEU A 80 -7.41 2.00 -6.31
C LEU A 80 -7.93 2.17 -7.75
N ASN A 81 -9.11 2.74 -7.91
CA ASN A 81 -9.69 3.01 -9.23
C ASN A 81 -8.84 4.01 -10.03
N THR A 82 -8.39 5.07 -9.38
CA THR A 82 -7.50 6.06 -10.01
C THR A 82 -6.21 5.42 -10.45
N ASN A 83 -5.63 4.55 -9.63
CA ASN A 83 -4.41 3.83 -9.97
C ASN A 83 -4.62 2.89 -11.17
N ILE A 84 -5.74 2.18 -11.22
CA ILE A 84 -6.09 1.33 -12.38
C ILE A 84 -6.20 2.17 -13.64
N THR A 85 -6.86 3.32 -13.58
CA THR A 85 -7.01 4.23 -14.71
C THR A 85 -5.64 4.73 -15.18
N LYS A 86 -4.77 5.08 -14.25
CA LYS A 86 -3.40 5.49 -14.55
C LYS A 86 -2.62 4.37 -15.25
N LEU A 87 -2.73 3.14 -14.75
CA LEU A 87 -2.05 2.00 -15.34
C LEU A 87 -2.56 1.67 -16.74
N LYS A 88 -3.88 1.80 -16.95
CA LYS A 88 -4.46 1.63 -18.29
C LYS A 88 -3.95 2.68 -19.28
N ALA A 89 -3.79 3.91 -18.83
CA ALA A 89 -3.22 4.98 -19.67
C ALA A 89 -1.77 4.68 -20.04
N ARG A 90 -1.03 4.05 -19.13
CA ARG A 90 0.39 3.69 -19.35
C ARG A 90 0.57 2.47 -20.25
N TYR A 91 -0.18 1.41 -19.97
CA TYR A 91 0.06 0.09 -20.58
C TYR A 91 -1.06 -0.39 -21.51
N GLY A 92 -2.21 0.29 -21.50
CA GLY A 92 -3.41 -0.25 -22.15
C GLY A 92 -3.90 -1.47 -21.38
N ASP A 93 -4.36 -2.49 -22.09
CA ASP A 93 -4.85 -3.72 -21.47
C ASP A 93 -3.75 -4.72 -21.17
N LYS A 94 -2.54 -4.51 -21.70
CA LYS A 94 -1.41 -5.41 -21.51
C LYS A 94 -0.15 -4.62 -21.16
N PHE A 95 0.63 -5.17 -20.27
CA PHE A 95 1.94 -4.64 -19.95
C PHE A 95 2.87 -4.75 -21.15
N SER A 96 3.66 -3.70 -21.42
CA SER A 96 4.77 -3.77 -22.35
C SER A 96 5.94 -2.94 -21.80
N SER A 97 7.15 -3.45 -21.97
CA SER A 97 8.37 -2.76 -21.51
C SER A 97 8.54 -1.43 -22.24
N GLU A 98 8.18 -1.36 -23.51
CA GLU A 98 8.24 -0.14 -24.30
C GLU A 98 7.34 0.95 -23.70
N LYS A 99 6.11 0.62 -23.35
CA LYS A 99 5.19 1.56 -22.73
C LYS A 99 5.63 1.98 -21.32
N ALA A 100 6.32 1.08 -20.61
CA ALA A 100 6.87 1.40 -19.30
C ALA A 100 8.00 2.44 -19.41
N ILE A 101 8.81 2.36 -20.45
CA ILE A 101 9.91 3.30 -20.70
C ILE A 101 9.38 4.62 -21.22
N ASN A 102 8.40 4.60 -22.12
CA ASN A 102 7.85 5.78 -22.80
C ASN A 102 6.53 6.24 -22.14
N ARG A 103 6.57 6.46 -20.83
CA ARG A 103 5.40 6.87 -20.06
C ARG A 103 4.92 8.28 -20.45
N ASP A 104 3.62 8.46 -20.51
CA ASP A 104 2.99 9.76 -20.60
C ASP A 104 2.74 10.30 -19.18
N LEU A 105 3.74 10.93 -18.61
CA LEU A 105 3.69 11.47 -17.26
C LEU A 105 2.65 12.56 -17.08
N LYS A 106 2.37 13.32 -18.15
CA LYS A 106 1.37 14.39 -18.08
C LYS A 106 -0.03 13.83 -17.94
N THR A 107 -0.37 12.82 -18.74
CA THR A 107 -1.66 12.15 -18.64
C THR A 107 -1.82 11.46 -17.30
N GLU A 108 -0.78 10.78 -16.81
CA GLU A 108 -0.81 10.14 -15.51
C GLU A 108 -1.08 11.15 -14.38
N ARG A 109 -0.42 12.30 -14.43
CA ARG A 109 -0.62 13.37 -13.44
C ARG A 109 -2.04 13.90 -13.47
N ASN A 110 -2.58 14.17 -14.65
CA ASN A 110 -3.93 14.64 -14.79
C ASN A 110 -4.96 13.66 -14.21
N ILE A 111 -4.76 12.37 -14.41
CA ILE A 111 -5.62 11.34 -13.86
C ILE A 111 -5.56 11.35 -12.32
N LEU A 112 -4.36 11.43 -11.77
CA LEU A 112 -4.17 11.46 -10.31
C LEU A 112 -4.80 12.69 -9.67
N GLU A 113 -4.60 13.85 -10.28
CA GLU A 113 -5.13 15.12 -9.78
C GLU A 113 -6.66 15.15 -9.86
N SER A 114 -7.26 14.63 -10.94
CA SER A 114 -8.72 14.58 -11.08
C SER A 114 -9.36 13.56 -10.15
N GLY A 115 -8.64 12.52 -9.76
CA GLY A 115 -9.13 11.51 -8.83
C GLY A 115 -9.16 11.97 -7.38
N GLU A 116 -8.54 13.10 -7.06
CA GLU A 116 -8.51 13.65 -5.70
C GLU A 116 -9.76 14.47 -5.35
N ASN A 117 -10.63 14.64 -6.29
CA ASN A 117 -11.88 15.39 -6.07
C ASN A 117 -13.01 14.46 -5.55
#